data_d24a887a30276594bb423434cf25f9e3
#
_entry.id   d24a887a30276594bb423434cf25f9e3
#
_cell.length_a   1.000
_cell.length_b   1.000
_cell.length_c   1.000
_cell.angle_alpha   90.00
_cell.angle_beta   90.00
_cell.angle_gamma   90.00
#
_symmetry.space_group_name_H-M   'P 1'
#
loop_
_entity.id
_entity.type
_entity.pdbx_description
1 polymer ?
#
loop_
_entity_poly.entity_id
_entity_poly.type
_entity_poly.pdbx_seq_one_letter_code
_entity_poly.pdbx_strand_id
1 'polypeptide(L)'
;MNLRIDDISKIIKDQIKNYASQTQQDEIGYVIQVGDGIAKVHGLDKCKSNELLRFENGSFGMALNLEESCVSVVMLGTDVGIREGGLVKRTGRVVSVPVGEALIGRVVDALGQPIDGKGPIDSKELRPIERNAPGIIERKSVSVPLQTGIKAIDSMI
;
A
#
# COMPACT_ATOMS: atom_id res chain seq x y z
N MET A 1 22.88 25.80 -41.62
CA MET A 1 21.98 24.63 -41.41
C MET A 1 20.56 25.19 -41.30
N ASN A 2 19.81 25.21 -42.42
CA ASN A 2 18.46 25.78 -42.43
C ASN A 2 17.47 24.66 -41.99
N LEU A 3 17.04 24.70 -40.75
CA LEU A 3 15.92 23.91 -40.28
C LEU A 3 14.65 24.41 -40.98
N ARG A 4 14.02 23.55 -41.78
CA ARG A 4 12.73 23.87 -42.42
C ARG A 4 11.63 23.88 -41.34
N ILE A 5 10.69 24.78 -41.49
CA ILE A 5 9.53 24.95 -40.56
C ILE A 5 8.77 23.60 -40.36
N ASP A 6 8.75 22.77 -41.41
CA ASP A 6 8.13 21.43 -41.37
C ASP A 6 8.86 20.46 -40.43
N ASP A 7 10.18 20.54 -40.33
CA ASP A 7 10.97 19.68 -39.45
C ASP A 7 10.75 20.06 -37.99
N ILE A 8 10.62 21.36 -37.70
CA ILE A 8 10.30 21.87 -36.35
C ILE A 8 8.89 21.43 -35.92
N SER A 9 7.92 21.53 -36.82
CA SER A 9 6.53 21.11 -36.57
C SER A 9 6.42 19.60 -36.30
N LYS A 10 7.27 18.81 -36.96
CA LYS A 10 7.31 17.34 -36.76
C LYS A 10 7.93 16.98 -35.43
N ILE A 11 9.03 17.63 -35.06
CA ILE A 11 9.69 17.45 -33.75
C ILE A 11 8.74 17.83 -32.59
N ILE A 12 8.03 18.94 -32.70
CA ILE A 12 7.06 19.38 -31.70
C ILE A 12 5.89 18.40 -31.58
N LYS A 13 5.34 17.90 -32.70
CA LYS A 13 4.28 16.88 -32.69
C LYS A 13 4.73 15.57 -32.04
N ASP A 14 5.95 15.14 -32.32
CA ASP A 14 6.51 13.91 -31.73
C ASP A 14 6.83 14.11 -30.24
N GLN A 15 7.29 15.29 -29.82
CA GLN A 15 7.45 15.61 -28.40
C GLN A 15 6.11 15.68 -27.65
N ILE A 16 5.08 16.26 -28.25
CA ILE A 16 3.72 16.30 -27.65
C ILE A 16 3.15 14.89 -27.52
N LYS A 17 3.30 14.03 -28.54
CA LYS A 17 2.89 12.64 -28.49
C LYS A 17 3.61 11.84 -27.38
N ASN A 18 4.93 12.03 -27.29
CA ASN A 18 5.74 11.38 -26.26
C ASN A 18 5.45 11.94 -24.85
N TYR A 19 5.13 13.22 -24.74
CA TYR A 19 4.75 13.86 -23.46
C TYR A 19 3.41 13.34 -22.94
N ALA A 20 2.42 13.14 -23.79
CA ALA A 20 1.15 12.53 -23.43
C ALA A 20 1.28 11.05 -23.03
N SER A 21 2.31 10.34 -23.50
CA SER A 21 2.59 8.95 -23.16
C SER A 21 3.34 8.78 -21.82
N GLN A 22 4.00 9.83 -21.33
CA GLN A 22 4.77 9.79 -20.07
C GLN A 22 4.01 10.33 -18.85
N THR A 23 2.81 10.81 -19.01
CA THR A 23 1.98 11.23 -17.87
C THR A 23 1.19 10.04 -17.31
N GLN A 24 1.89 9.01 -16.84
CA GLN A 24 1.44 8.35 -15.62
C GLN A 24 1.68 9.40 -14.52
N GLN A 25 0.72 10.28 -14.33
CA GLN A 25 0.66 11.09 -13.13
C GLN A 25 0.51 10.10 -11.99
N ASP A 26 1.62 9.82 -11.30
CA ASP A 26 1.55 9.32 -9.94
C ASP A 26 0.65 10.31 -9.21
N GLU A 27 -0.58 9.93 -8.93
CA GLU A 27 -1.49 10.80 -8.18
C GLU A 27 -0.81 11.08 -6.84
N ILE A 28 -0.51 12.36 -6.63
CA ILE A 28 0.17 12.85 -5.45
C ILE A 28 -0.88 13.54 -4.59
N GLY A 29 -0.99 13.10 -3.36
CA GLY A 29 -1.78 13.77 -2.32
C GLY A 29 -0.90 14.49 -1.32
N TYR A 30 -1.55 15.29 -0.48
CA TYR A 30 -0.92 16.05 0.59
C TYR A 30 -1.58 15.72 1.92
N VAL A 31 -0.77 15.54 2.96
CA VAL A 31 -1.26 15.32 4.32
C VAL A 31 -1.92 16.60 4.83
N ILE A 32 -3.20 16.52 5.20
CA ILE A 32 -3.93 17.63 5.82
C ILE A 32 -3.75 17.60 7.34
N GLN A 33 -3.80 16.40 7.92
CA GLN A 33 -3.73 16.16 9.34
C GLN A 33 -3.07 14.82 9.60
N VAL A 34 -2.28 14.71 10.67
CA VAL A 34 -1.70 13.46 11.15
C VAL A 34 -1.73 13.42 12.67
N GLY A 35 -2.06 12.25 13.21
CA GLY A 35 -2.06 12.00 14.65
C GLY A 35 -2.60 10.61 14.97
N ASP A 36 -2.12 10.04 16.07
CA ASP A 36 -2.59 8.74 16.60
C ASP A 36 -2.54 7.59 15.57
N GLY A 37 -1.52 7.60 14.69
CA GLY A 37 -1.38 6.59 13.66
C GLY A 37 -2.34 6.71 12.47
N ILE A 38 -3.06 7.84 12.36
CA ILE A 38 -3.98 8.13 11.27
C ILE A 38 -3.52 9.40 10.56
N ALA A 39 -3.54 9.38 9.22
CA ALA A 39 -3.31 10.56 8.39
C ALA A 39 -4.54 10.83 7.50
N LYS A 40 -4.93 12.09 7.39
CA LYS A 40 -5.90 12.56 6.38
C LYS A 40 -5.14 13.16 5.20
N VAL A 41 -5.43 12.68 4.01
CA VAL A 41 -4.72 13.04 2.77
C VAL A 41 -5.71 13.59 1.75
N HIS A 42 -5.38 14.73 1.14
CA HIS A 42 -6.15 15.36 0.07
C HIS A 42 -5.49 15.11 -1.30
N GLY A 43 -6.29 15.07 -2.37
CA GLY A 43 -5.80 15.02 -3.75
C GLY A 43 -5.54 13.61 -4.29
N LEU A 44 -6.10 12.58 -3.65
CA LEU A 44 -6.03 11.19 -4.09
C LEU A 44 -7.38 10.71 -4.65
N ASP A 45 -7.92 11.40 -5.65
CA ASP A 45 -9.31 11.20 -6.14
C ASP A 45 -9.58 9.80 -6.72
N LYS A 46 -8.54 9.14 -7.26
CA LYS A 46 -8.66 7.78 -7.80
C LYS A 46 -8.18 6.70 -6.84
N CYS A 47 -7.93 7.04 -5.58
CA CYS A 47 -7.51 6.08 -4.58
C CYS A 47 -8.59 5.01 -4.36
N LYS A 48 -8.14 3.77 -4.19
CA LYS A 48 -9.03 2.64 -3.90
C LYS A 48 -9.02 2.35 -2.41
N SER A 49 -10.13 1.81 -1.90
CA SER A 49 -10.15 1.29 -0.54
C SER A 49 -9.08 0.20 -0.37
N ASN A 50 -8.43 0.19 0.78
CA ASN A 50 -7.31 -0.70 1.12
C ASN A 50 -6.08 -0.56 0.20
N GLU A 51 -5.95 0.56 -0.52
CA GLU A 51 -4.76 0.83 -1.32
C GLU A 51 -3.57 1.18 -0.44
N LEU A 52 -2.40 0.64 -0.79
CA LEU A 52 -1.14 0.97 -0.14
C LEU A 52 -0.67 2.33 -0.63
N LEU A 53 -0.43 3.24 0.30
CA LEU A 53 0.08 4.58 0.06
C LEU A 53 1.49 4.71 0.63
N ARG A 54 2.34 5.49 -0.03
CA ARG A 54 3.70 5.74 0.41
C ARG A 54 3.86 7.22 0.75
N PHE A 55 4.32 7.49 1.96
CA PHE A 55 4.64 8.83 2.44
C PHE A 55 6.07 9.25 2.06
N GLU A 56 6.33 10.54 2.09
CA GLU A 56 7.62 11.12 1.74
C GLU A 56 8.78 10.60 2.61
N ASN A 57 8.53 10.35 3.90
CA ASN A 57 9.49 9.78 4.84
C ASN A 57 9.80 8.28 4.59
N GLY A 58 9.16 7.66 3.58
CA GLY A 58 9.29 6.24 3.27
C GLY A 58 8.33 5.31 4.03
N SER A 59 7.55 5.83 4.99
CA SER A 59 6.51 5.06 5.68
C SER A 59 5.37 4.69 4.74
N PHE A 60 4.65 3.64 5.11
CA PHE A 60 3.48 3.17 4.38
C PHE A 60 2.21 3.34 5.20
N GLY A 61 1.10 3.54 4.51
CA GLY A 61 -0.22 3.54 5.09
C GLY A 61 -1.24 2.87 4.19
N MET A 62 -2.36 2.51 4.76
CA MET A 62 -3.48 1.88 4.06
C MET A 62 -4.66 2.86 4.00
N ALA A 63 -5.18 3.13 2.81
CA ALA A 63 -6.38 3.92 2.61
C ALA A 63 -7.59 3.14 3.15
N LEU A 64 -8.22 3.67 4.19
CA LEU A 64 -9.35 3.00 4.84
C LEU A 64 -10.68 3.65 4.43
N ASN A 65 -10.85 4.94 4.69
CA ASN A 65 -12.07 5.67 4.35
C ASN A 65 -11.78 6.63 3.19
N LEU A 66 -12.65 6.56 2.19
CA LEU A 66 -12.64 7.46 1.04
C LEU A 66 -13.80 8.44 1.22
N GLU A 67 -13.46 9.68 1.56
CA GLU A 67 -14.41 10.78 1.69
C GLU A 67 -14.38 11.64 0.41
N GLU A 68 -15.35 12.51 0.20
CA GLU A 68 -15.46 13.33 -1.01
C GLU A 68 -14.23 14.23 -1.23
N SER A 69 -13.63 14.75 -0.17
CA SER A 69 -12.50 15.68 -0.24
C SER A 69 -11.18 15.14 0.29
N CYS A 70 -11.18 14.00 0.97
CA CYS A 70 -9.98 13.44 1.56
C CYS A 70 -10.05 11.92 1.72
N VAL A 71 -8.89 11.34 1.93
CA VAL A 71 -8.72 9.90 2.22
C VAL A 71 -8.15 9.76 3.62
N SER A 72 -8.83 8.98 4.46
CA SER A 72 -8.32 8.62 5.79
C SER A 72 -7.43 7.39 5.66
N VAL A 73 -6.21 7.52 6.13
CA VAL A 73 -5.13 6.54 5.97
C VAL A 73 -4.66 6.06 7.34
N VAL A 74 -4.67 4.76 7.56
CA VAL A 74 -4.06 4.13 8.74
C VAL A 74 -2.60 3.83 8.47
N MET A 75 -1.73 4.24 9.39
CA MET A 75 -0.29 4.01 9.25
C MET A 75 0.06 2.55 9.52
N LEU A 76 0.85 1.96 8.64
CA LEU A 76 1.39 0.60 8.79
C LEU A 76 2.82 0.65 9.37
N GLY A 77 2.96 1.31 10.52
CA GLY A 77 4.23 1.53 11.18
C GLY A 77 4.21 2.82 11.98
N THR A 78 5.35 3.51 12.03
CA THR A 78 5.45 4.78 12.77
C THR A 78 4.98 5.96 11.92
N ASP A 79 4.29 6.91 12.57
CA ASP A 79 3.91 8.21 12.01
C ASP A 79 4.99 9.29 12.24
N VAL A 80 6.07 8.93 12.90
CA VAL A 80 7.18 9.85 13.19
C VAL A 80 7.79 10.40 11.89
N GLY A 81 7.86 11.72 11.80
CA GLY A 81 8.41 12.42 10.63
C GLY A 81 7.39 12.74 9.55
N ILE A 82 6.13 12.30 9.68
CA ILE A 82 5.05 12.75 8.81
C ILE A 82 4.57 14.11 9.31
N ARG A 83 4.38 15.05 8.40
CA ARG A 83 3.95 16.42 8.70
C ARG A 83 2.80 16.82 7.79
N GLU A 84 2.01 17.77 8.25
CA GLU A 84 1.02 18.45 7.42
C GLU A 84 1.71 19.10 6.21
N GLY A 85 1.11 18.99 5.02
CA GLY A 85 1.68 19.39 3.75
C GLY A 85 2.67 18.38 3.14
N GLY A 86 3.02 17.31 3.85
CA GLY A 86 3.89 16.24 3.33
C GLY A 86 3.26 15.51 2.15
N LEU A 87 4.11 15.03 1.24
CA LEU A 87 3.70 14.34 0.02
C LEU A 87 3.34 12.88 0.28
N VAL A 88 2.25 12.42 -0.35
CA VAL A 88 1.80 11.03 -0.32
C VAL A 88 1.58 10.56 -1.75
N LYS A 89 2.17 9.41 -2.09
CA LYS A 89 2.05 8.79 -3.41
C LYS A 89 1.22 7.53 -3.36
N ARG A 90 0.37 7.34 -4.36
CA ARG A 90 -0.31 6.07 -4.57
C ARG A 90 0.65 5.02 -5.08
N THR A 91 0.45 3.77 -4.65
CA THR A 91 1.17 2.62 -5.21
C THR A 91 0.37 1.87 -6.27
N GLY A 92 -0.94 2.16 -6.40
CA GLY A 92 -1.86 1.47 -7.29
C GLY A 92 -2.16 0.01 -6.88
N ARG A 93 -1.66 -0.43 -5.72
CA ARG A 93 -1.82 -1.80 -5.21
C ARG A 93 -2.59 -1.81 -3.91
N VAL A 94 -3.48 -2.79 -3.77
CA VAL A 94 -4.11 -3.11 -2.48
C VAL A 94 -3.05 -3.67 -1.54
N VAL A 95 -3.14 -3.32 -0.25
CA VAL A 95 -2.22 -3.82 0.77
C VAL A 95 -2.24 -5.34 0.77
N SER A 96 -1.09 -5.93 0.48
CA SER A 96 -0.91 -7.37 0.35
C SER A 96 0.39 -7.77 1.02
N VAL A 97 0.41 -8.97 1.58
CA VAL A 97 1.58 -9.55 2.25
C VAL A 97 2.04 -10.80 1.51
N PRO A 98 3.35 -11.08 1.52
CA PRO A 98 3.86 -12.32 1.01
C PRO A 98 3.31 -13.49 1.84
N VAL A 99 3.06 -14.61 1.18
CA VAL A 99 2.59 -15.85 1.81
C VAL A 99 3.39 -17.04 1.29
N GLY A 100 3.31 -18.16 2.01
CA GLY A 100 3.96 -19.40 1.61
C GLY A 100 4.98 -19.92 2.61
N GLU A 101 5.58 -21.06 2.29
CA GLU A 101 6.51 -21.78 3.18
C GLU A 101 7.79 -21.00 3.50
N ALA A 102 8.19 -20.06 2.63
CA ALA A 102 9.35 -19.22 2.83
C ALA A 102 9.26 -18.32 4.08
N LEU A 103 8.05 -18.15 4.64
CA LEU A 103 7.79 -17.37 5.86
C LEU A 103 7.90 -18.20 7.14
N ILE A 104 7.97 -19.53 7.04
CA ILE A 104 8.03 -20.39 8.21
C ILE A 104 9.36 -20.14 8.97
N GLY A 105 9.24 -19.84 10.26
CA GLY A 105 10.39 -19.53 11.12
C GLY A 105 11.04 -18.17 10.87
N ARG A 106 10.34 -17.26 10.14
CA ARG A 106 10.76 -15.88 9.91
C ARG A 106 9.93 -14.92 10.77
N VAL A 107 10.54 -13.78 11.10
CA VAL A 107 9.85 -12.67 11.76
C VAL A 107 9.76 -11.51 10.76
N VAL A 108 8.55 -11.03 10.54
CA VAL A 108 8.25 -10.01 9.53
C VAL A 108 7.45 -8.87 10.14
N ASP A 109 7.50 -7.71 9.49
CA ASP A 109 6.64 -6.56 9.79
C ASP A 109 5.22 -6.73 9.20
N ALA A 110 4.38 -5.70 9.36
CA ALA A 110 3.00 -5.68 8.85
C ALA A 110 2.89 -5.81 7.32
N LEU A 111 3.93 -5.50 6.57
CA LEU A 111 4.01 -5.61 5.12
C LEU A 111 4.73 -6.89 4.66
N GLY A 112 5.12 -7.74 5.61
CA GLY A 112 5.84 -8.98 5.32
C GLY A 112 7.33 -8.79 5.04
N GLN A 113 7.91 -7.63 5.41
CA GLN A 113 9.35 -7.41 5.30
C GLN A 113 10.07 -8.08 6.48
N PRO A 114 11.18 -8.78 6.25
CA PRO A 114 11.90 -9.48 7.33
C PRO A 114 12.55 -8.48 8.28
N ILE A 115 12.34 -8.69 9.59
CA ILE A 115 12.95 -7.93 10.68
C ILE A 115 13.86 -8.80 11.55
N ASP A 116 14.07 -10.06 11.16
CA ASP A 116 14.84 -11.07 11.89
C ASP A 116 16.34 -11.09 11.55
N GLY A 117 16.80 -10.23 10.66
CA GLY A 117 18.21 -10.18 10.23
C GLY A 117 18.67 -11.34 9.35
N LYS A 118 17.75 -12.25 8.95
CA LYS A 118 18.08 -13.44 8.14
C LYS A 118 18.04 -13.20 6.62
N GLY A 119 18.02 -11.94 6.17
CA GLY A 119 17.98 -11.57 4.76
C GLY A 119 16.57 -11.59 4.13
N PRO A 120 16.47 -11.28 2.85
CA PRO A 120 15.20 -11.16 2.15
C PRO A 120 14.42 -12.49 2.09
N ILE A 121 13.11 -12.42 1.97
CA ILE A 121 12.22 -13.57 1.82
C ILE A 121 11.86 -13.70 0.35
N ASP A 122 12.18 -14.83 -0.26
CA ASP A 122 11.79 -15.14 -1.65
C ASP A 122 10.40 -15.78 -1.66
N SER A 123 9.37 -14.95 -1.59
CA SER A 123 7.98 -15.37 -1.76
C SER A 123 7.43 -14.82 -3.07
N LYS A 124 6.90 -15.70 -3.91
CA LYS A 124 6.29 -15.35 -5.19
C LYS A 124 4.79 -15.03 -5.07
N GLU A 125 4.17 -15.46 -3.97
CA GLU A 125 2.73 -15.30 -3.75
C GLU A 125 2.46 -14.14 -2.81
N LEU A 126 1.51 -13.29 -3.21
CA LEU A 126 1.01 -12.18 -2.40
C LEU A 126 -0.47 -12.41 -2.12
N ARG A 127 -0.90 -12.15 -0.90
CA ARG A 127 -2.31 -12.21 -0.50
C ARG A 127 -2.75 -10.88 0.07
N PRO A 128 -3.91 -10.34 -0.37
CA PRO A 128 -4.49 -9.15 0.25
C PRO A 128 -4.75 -9.37 1.74
N ILE A 129 -4.49 -8.36 2.56
CA ILE A 129 -4.73 -8.40 4.01
C ILE A 129 -6.23 -8.48 4.27
N GLU A 130 -7.02 -7.63 3.59
CA GLU A 130 -8.46 -7.61 3.71
C GLU A 130 -9.11 -8.58 2.73
N ARG A 131 -9.96 -9.46 3.24
CA ARG A 131 -10.79 -10.38 2.44
C ARG A 131 -12.05 -10.74 3.20
N ASN A 132 -13.09 -11.11 2.47
CA ASN A 132 -14.32 -11.59 3.07
C ASN A 132 -14.08 -12.88 3.86
N ALA A 133 -14.66 -12.96 5.06
CA ALA A 133 -14.67 -14.20 5.84
C ALA A 133 -15.54 -15.25 5.13
N PRO A 134 -15.20 -16.55 5.27
CA PRO A 134 -16.05 -17.63 4.76
C PRO A 134 -17.44 -17.56 5.36
N GLY A 135 -18.47 -17.78 4.54
CA GLY A 135 -19.86 -17.85 4.97
C GLY A 135 -20.15 -19.07 5.89
N ILE A 136 -21.32 -19.08 6.50
CA ILE A 136 -21.72 -20.15 7.44
C ILE A 136 -21.69 -21.52 6.77
N ILE A 137 -22.12 -21.61 5.51
CA ILE A 137 -22.17 -22.87 4.76
C ILE A 137 -20.77 -23.41 4.40
N GLU A 138 -19.81 -22.51 4.22
CA GLU A 138 -18.44 -22.87 3.85
C GLU A 138 -17.59 -23.29 5.05
N ARG A 139 -18.03 -23.00 6.26
CA ARG A 139 -17.30 -23.30 7.49
C ARG A 139 -17.51 -24.74 7.92
N LYS A 140 -16.42 -25.44 8.26
CA LYS A 140 -16.51 -26.69 9.02
C LYS A 140 -17.00 -26.42 10.44
N SER A 141 -17.76 -27.37 10.98
CA SER A 141 -18.03 -27.39 12.42
C SER A 141 -16.73 -27.45 13.21
N VAL A 142 -16.70 -26.80 14.37
CA VAL A 142 -15.53 -26.82 15.24
C VAL A 142 -15.28 -28.25 15.71
N SER A 143 -14.15 -28.81 15.33
CA SER A 143 -13.77 -30.20 15.61
C SER A 143 -12.33 -30.35 16.08
N VAL A 144 -11.50 -29.34 15.91
CA VAL A 144 -10.08 -29.37 16.26
C VAL A 144 -9.73 -28.05 16.96
N PRO A 145 -9.12 -28.11 18.16
CA PRO A 145 -8.65 -26.89 18.82
C PRO A 145 -7.51 -26.25 18.05
N LEU A 146 -7.52 -24.92 17.96
CA LEU A 146 -6.42 -24.14 17.39
C LEU A 146 -5.39 -23.88 18.49
N GLN A 147 -4.27 -24.58 18.43
CA GLN A 147 -3.14 -24.33 19.33
C GLN A 147 -2.35 -23.11 18.84
N THR A 148 -2.40 -22.01 19.59
CA THR A 148 -1.75 -20.75 19.23
C THR A 148 -0.28 -20.71 19.63
N GLY A 149 0.15 -21.55 20.57
CA GLY A 149 1.45 -21.51 21.24
C GLY A 149 1.57 -20.42 22.32
N ILE A 150 0.51 -19.63 22.51
CA ILE A 150 0.44 -18.62 23.57
C ILE A 150 -0.20 -19.23 24.80
N LYS A 151 0.62 -19.50 25.82
CA LYS A 151 0.18 -20.21 27.02
C LYS A 151 -1.08 -19.60 27.68
N ALA A 152 -1.18 -18.29 27.73
CA ALA A 152 -2.33 -17.60 28.32
C ALA A 152 -3.64 -17.86 27.56
N ILE A 153 -3.57 -17.95 26.23
CA ILE A 153 -4.75 -18.22 25.38
C ILE A 153 -5.10 -19.70 25.42
N ASP A 154 -4.13 -20.57 25.18
CA ASP A 154 -4.35 -22.02 25.07
C ASP A 154 -4.81 -22.67 26.39
N SER A 155 -4.57 -22.00 27.51
CA SER A 155 -5.02 -22.51 28.85
C SER A 155 -6.44 -22.07 29.23
N MET A 156 -7.04 -21.12 28.51
CA MET A 156 -8.34 -20.55 28.83
C MET A 156 -9.47 -20.96 27.87
N ILE A 157 -9.13 -21.53 26.72
CA ILE A 157 -10.09 -21.87 25.65
C ILE A 157 -10.08 -23.38 25.38
#